data_232fcf321c1666b21953a8b14a155063
#
_entry.id   232fcf321c1666b21953a8b14a155063
#
_cell.length_a   1.000
_cell.length_b   1.000
_cell.length_c   1.000
_cell.angle_alpha   90.00
_cell.angle_beta   90.00
_cell.angle_gamma   90.00
#
_symmetry.space_group_name_H-M   'P 1'
#
loop_
_entity.id
_entity.type
_entity.pdbx_description
1 polymer ?
#
loop_
_entity_poly.entity_id
_entity_poly.type
_entity_poly.pdbx_seq_one_letter_code
_entity_poly.pdbx_strand_id
1 'polypeptide(L)'
;LHPAKAPQGAFAFSGARRETKHHTTVMHLSSTRGRAAAAQALPWRPPLFRISAMLRSLALAGVCVMLAGFALSSPMPPLSLSARLAAPGGTSPMVPSARIDALLARLPHRQGMVAGSGGVALHWLAFDPGDYRLRYRYLGQGERFPEFSMQASAPAADVAPAAPRGTVILLHGWMMDGGSLLPWALQLAQGGYRTIALDLRNHGRSGQAPSGYGTREGEDVAAALRALDARGEISGPVHLLGVSYGAATAIFAARELGPRLRSVVAMESFDNAGQAIRAMVPHMLSRPPERLGDYLALPLARWQYGGSGLDAAIAAADRRLGLDLDRVDVGQALAQVPACVLLVHGRDDAHIPVAQGRALAAAAPRARYLELQGEDHLTLPLRLDRLGGVVQDWFARAGNDDAPCPLPAAPAPGPTRMAATTPPERHR
;
A
#
# COMPACT_ATOMS: atom_id res chain seq x y z
N LEU A 1 23.92 36.07 18.58
CA LEU A 1 23.10 35.71 17.41
C LEU A 1 22.67 34.25 17.58
N HIS A 2 21.44 34.03 18.06
CA HIS A 2 20.88 32.69 18.22
C HIS A 2 20.56 32.10 16.82
N PRO A 3 20.87 30.83 16.55
CA PRO A 3 20.43 30.18 15.33
C PRO A 3 18.93 29.88 15.42
N ALA A 4 18.20 30.29 14.38
CA ALA A 4 16.78 30.02 14.23
C ALA A 4 16.53 28.50 14.20
N LYS A 5 15.68 27.99 15.10
CA LYS A 5 15.21 26.61 15.09
C LYS A 5 14.44 26.33 13.79
N ALA A 6 14.93 25.40 12.99
CA ALA A 6 14.19 24.89 11.84
C ALA A 6 12.87 24.25 12.31
N PRO A 7 11.74 24.49 11.64
CA PRO A 7 10.46 23.90 12.00
C PRO A 7 10.47 22.39 11.76
N GLN A 8 10.15 21.61 12.80
CA GLN A 8 9.98 20.17 12.72
C GLN A 8 8.61 19.86 12.08
N GLY A 9 8.59 19.10 10.98
CA GLY A 9 7.38 18.61 10.39
C GLY A 9 6.88 17.35 11.11
N ALA A 10 5.73 17.45 11.78
CA ALA A 10 5.08 16.32 12.43
C ALA A 10 3.95 15.79 11.54
N PHE A 11 3.91 14.48 11.33
CA PHE A 11 2.83 13.81 10.61
C PHE A 11 2.16 12.82 11.54
N ALA A 12 0.91 13.12 11.89
CA ALA A 12 0.02 12.17 12.52
C ALA A 12 -1.05 11.77 11.51
N PHE A 13 -1.19 10.47 11.28
CA PHE A 13 -2.30 9.92 10.50
C PHE A 13 -3.44 9.63 11.48
N SER A 14 -4.22 10.64 11.78
CA SER A 14 -5.48 10.46 12.47
C SER A 14 -6.61 10.78 11.49
N GLY A 15 -7.53 9.85 11.35
CA GLY A 15 -8.80 10.11 10.68
C GLY A 15 -9.49 11.24 11.43
N ALA A 16 -9.77 12.35 10.77
CA ALA A 16 -10.45 13.48 11.38
C ALA A 16 -11.84 13.03 11.85
N ARG A 17 -12.01 12.83 13.16
CA ARG A 17 -13.34 12.79 13.78
C ARG A 17 -13.97 14.17 13.59
N ARG A 18 -14.96 14.26 12.73
CA ARG A 18 -15.92 15.37 12.77
C ARG A 18 -16.83 15.12 13.97
N GLU A 19 -16.58 15.85 15.04
CA GLU A 19 -17.59 16.05 16.09
C GLU A 19 -18.74 16.87 15.51
N THR A 20 -19.85 16.21 15.22
CA THR A 20 -21.12 16.87 14.96
C THR A 20 -21.71 17.30 16.30
N LYS A 21 -21.57 18.57 16.65
CA LYS A 21 -22.33 19.19 17.73
C LYS A 21 -23.79 19.25 17.31
N HIS A 22 -24.61 18.42 17.93
CA HIS A 22 -26.08 18.55 17.88
C HIS A 22 -26.47 19.78 18.67
N HIS A 23 -26.85 20.85 17.99
CA HIS A 23 -27.65 21.92 18.57
C HIS A 23 -29.12 21.52 18.53
N THR A 24 -29.66 21.14 19.66
CA THR A 24 -31.11 20.93 19.83
C THR A 24 -31.77 22.31 20.06
N THR A 25 -32.43 22.83 19.04
CA THR A 25 -33.27 24.01 19.17
C THR A 25 -34.68 23.56 19.56
N VAL A 26 -35.06 23.84 20.80
CA VAL A 26 -36.43 23.63 21.28
C VAL A 26 -37.28 24.80 20.80
N MET A 27 -38.24 24.57 19.93
CA MET A 27 -39.29 25.53 19.59
C MET A 27 -40.52 25.29 20.46
N HIS A 28 -40.84 26.26 21.31
CA HIS A 28 -42.14 26.37 22.00
C HIS A 28 -43.19 26.82 21.00
N LEU A 29 -44.23 26.01 20.81
CA LEU A 29 -45.47 26.41 20.14
C LEU A 29 -46.53 26.71 21.19
N SER A 30 -46.90 27.97 21.26
CA SER A 30 -48.07 28.45 22.05
C SER A 30 -49.35 28.17 21.28
N SER A 31 -50.35 27.60 22.00
CA SER A 31 -51.69 27.34 21.51
C SER A 31 -52.53 28.60 21.55
N THR A 32 -53.23 28.93 20.46
CA THR A 32 -54.42 29.79 20.51
C THR A 32 -55.62 29.05 19.90
N ARG A 33 -56.62 28.87 20.70
CA ARG A 33 -57.96 28.36 20.33
C ARG A 33 -58.74 29.42 19.55
N GLY A 34 -59.31 29.06 18.42
CA GLY A 34 -60.32 29.80 17.69
C GLY A 34 -61.46 28.87 17.24
N ARG A 35 -62.67 29.22 17.59
CA ARG A 35 -63.91 28.44 17.38
C ARG A 35 -64.46 28.56 15.97
N ALA A 36 -64.94 27.43 15.45
CA ALA A 36 -66.20 27.13 14.76
C ALA A 36 -66.65 27.93 13.52
N ALA A 37 -66.84 27.21 12.42
CA ALA A 37 -68.11 27.27 11.65
C ALA A 37 -68.22 26.01 10.78
N ALA A 38 -69.36 25.32 10.91
CA ALA A 38 -69.69 24.14 10.14
C ALA A 38 -70.23 24.53 8.76
N ALA A 39 -69.73 23.98 7.72
CA ALA A 39 -70.33 23.94 6.39
C ALA A 39 -70.25 22.51 5.84
N GLN A 40 -71.39 21.91 5.61
CA GLN A 40 -71.60 20.62 5.00
C GLN A 40 -71.16 20.69 3.54
N ALA A 41 -70.22 19.81 3.10
CA ALA A 41 -69.89 19.61 1.71
C ALA A 41 -69.87 18.09 1.37
N LEU A 42 -70.49 17.75 0.27
CA LEU A 42 -70.64 16.43 -0.32
C LEU A 42 -69.30 15.69 -0.52
N PRO A 43 -69.27 14.35 -0.48
CA PRO A 43 -68.05 13.59 -0.66
C PRO A 43 -67.60 13.53 -2.12
N TRP A 44 -66.53 14.25 -2.43
CA TRP A 44 -65.80 14.10 -3.69
C TRP A 44 -64.80 12.96 -3.54
N ARG A 45 -64.96 11.87 -4.38
CA ARG A 45 -64.00 10.77 -4.45
C ARG A 45 -62.93 11.10 -5.48
N PRO A 46 -61.63 11.25 -5.10
CA PRO A 46 -60.56 11.40 -6.09
C PRO A 46 -60.22 10.04 -6.72
N PRO A 47 -59.81 10.00 -8.00
CA PRO A 47 -59.36 8.78 -8.67
C PRO A 47 -57.97 8.40 -8.23
N LEU A 48 -57.83 7.55 -7.22
CA LEU A 48 -56.59 7.07 -6.61
C LEU A 48 -55.69 6.23 -7.55
N PHE A 49 -56.11 5.97 -8.79
CA PHE A 49 -55.37 5.09 -9.67
C PHE A 49 -54.40 5.78 -10.68
N ARG A 50 -54.41 7.12 -10.80
CA ARG A 50 -53.50 7.84 -11.72
C ARG A 50 -52.30 8.46 -11.06
N ILE A 51 -52.33 8.69 -9.77
CA ILE A 51 -51.23 9.35 -9.03
C ILE A 51 -50.07 8.38 -8.78
N SER A 52 -50.34 7.07 -8.59
CA SER A 52 -49.29 6.06 -8.35
C SER A 52 -48.43 5.78 -9.60
N ALA A 53 -48.98 5.88 -10.80
CA ALA A 53 -48.20 5.68 -12.04
C ALA A 53 -47.29 6.86 -12.34
N MET A 54 -47.79 8.09 -12.10
CA MET A 54 -47.02 9.32 -12.33
C MET A 54 -45.88 9.50 -11.31
N LEU A 55 -46.09 9.14 -10.04
CA LEU A 55 -45.04 9.14 -9.02
C LEU A 55 -43.98 8.07 -9.27
N ARG A 56 -44.36 6.89 -9.79
CA ARG A 56 -43.40 5.85 -10.19
C ARG A 56 -42.58 6.28 -11.41
N SER A 57 -43.18 6.94 -12.39
CA SER A 57 -42.48 7.46 -13.56
C SER A 57 -41.53 8.62 -13.21
N LEU A 58 -41.92 9.52 -12.28
CA LEU A 58 -41.07 10.58 -11.78
C LEU A 58 -39.93 10.05 -10.91
N ALA A 59 -40.15 9.01 -10.10
CA ALA A 59 -39.10 8.36 -9.33
C ALA A 59 -38.11 7.63 -10.23
N LEU A 60 -38.59 6.92 -11.29
CA LEU A 60 -37.71 6.28 -12.27
C LEU A 60 -36.91 7.30 -13.09
N ALA A 61 -37.55 8.40 -13.52
CA ALA A 61 -36.87 9.49 -14.23
C ALA A 61 -35.83 10.20 -13.33
N GLY A 62 -36.16 10.42 -12.05
CA GLY A 62 -35.23 10.98 -11.06
C GLY A 62 -34.01 10.07 -10.83
N VAL A 63 -34.20 8.75 -10.74
CA VAL A 63 -33.11 7.77 -10.62
C VAL A 63 -32.27 7.72 -11.91
N CYS A 64 -32.90 7.77 -13.09
CA CYS A 64 -32.19 7.82 -14.36
C CYS A 64 -31.38 9.13 -14.53
N VAL A 65 -31.91 10.28 -14.11
CA VAL A 65 -31.20 11.57 -14.15
C VAL A 65 -30.07 11.60 -13.11
N MET A 66 -30.26 11.01 -11.92
CA MET A 66 -29.19 10.85 -10.93
C MET A 66 -28.10 9.92 -11.43
N LEU A 67 -28.45 8.79 -12.07
CA LEU A 67 -27.49 7.86 -12.66
C LEU A 67 -26.75 8.47 -13.86
N ALA A 68 -27.43 9.25 -14.71
CA ALA A 68 -26.83 9.98 -15.82
C ALA A 68 -25.96 11.15 -15.35
N GLY A 69 -26.39 11.91 -14.32
CA GLY A 69 -25.59 12.96 -13.70
C GLY A 69 -24.32 12.42 -13.03
N PHE A 70 -24.37 11.23 -12.42
CA PHE A 70 -23.20 10.58 -11.83
C PHE A 70 -22.23 10.06 -12.92
N ALA A 71 -22.76 9.63 -14.07
CA ALA A 71 -21.91 9.21 -15.20
C ALA A 71 -21.22 10.39 -15.91
N LEU A 72 -21.82 11.59 -15.87
CA LEU A 72 -21.28 12.79 -16.52
C LEU A 72 -20.31 13.59 -15.62
N SER A 73 -20.31 13.35 -14.30
CA SER A 73 -19.40 14.01 -13.36
C SER A 73 -18.16 13.18 -12.97
N SER A 74 -18.02 11.97 -13.48
CA SER A 74 -16.83 11.16 -13.28
C SER A 74 -15.92 11.25 -14.50
N PRO A 75 -14.73 11.84 -14.42
CA PRO A 75 -13.86 12.06 -15.59
C PRO A 75 -13.28 10.75 -16.19
N MET A 76 -13.54 9.59 -15.63
CA MET A 76 -13.18 8.29 -16.21
C MET A 76 -14.18 7.21 -15.78
N PRO A 77 -14.63 6.34 -16.72
CA PRO A 77 -15.37 5.14 -16.35
C PRO A 77 -14.51 4.30 -15.40
N PRO A 78 -15.10 3.64 -14.39
CA PRO A 78 -14.34 2.76 -13.51
C PRO A 78 -13.62 1.72 -14.36
N LEU A 79 -12.29 1.71 -14.31
CA LEU A 79 -11.49 0.71 -15.04
C LEU A 79 -11.98 -0.68 -14.63
N SER A 80 -12.24 -1.56 -15.60
CA SER A 80 -12.57 -2.96 -15.33
C SER A 80 -11.45 -3.58 -14.46
N LEU A 81 -11.78 -4.60 -13.65
CA LEU A 81 -10.78 -5.30 -12.85
C LEU A 81 -9.60 -5.76 -13.70
N SER A 82 -9.86 -6.32 -14.90
CA SER A 82 -8.80 -6.73 -15.83
C SER A 82 -7.88 -5.58 -16.27
N ALA A 83 -8.40 -4.38 -16.43
CA ALA A 83 -7.58 -3.22 -16.76
C ALA A 83 -6.72 -2.77 -15.56
N ARG A 84 -7.27 -2.84 -14.33
CA ARG A 84 -6.51 -2.57 -13.11
C ARG A 84 -5.43 -3.62 -12.85
N LEU A 85 -5.72 -4.89 -13.09
CA LEU A 85 -4.72 -5.96 -13.00
C LEU A 85 -3.59 -5.78 -14.02
N ALA A 86 -3.90 -5.28 -15.23
CA ALA A 86 -2.91 -5.05 -16.27
C ALA A 86 -2.06 -3.77 -16.03
N ALA A 87 -2.64 -2.73 -15.47
CA ALA A 87 -1.97 -1.47 -15.17
C ALA A 87 -2.57 -0.89 -13.88
N PRO A 88 -2.05 -1.28 -12.72
CA PRO A 88 -2.61 -0.93 -11.42
C PRO A 88 -2.65 0.58 -11.20
N GLY A 89 -1.65 1.30 -11.66
CA GLY A 89 -1.52 2.73 -11.48
C GLY A 89 -1.51 3.14 -10.00
N GLY A 90 -1.39 4.42 -9.77
CA GLY A 90 -1.67 4.97 -8.47
C GLY A 90 -0.47 5.52 -7.72
N THR A 91 -0.83 6.16 -6.65
CA THR A 91 0.04 6.64 -5.58
C THR A 91 -0.46 5.98 -4.29
N SER A 92 0.38 5.94 -3.27
CA SER A 92 0.02 5.27 -2.02
C SER A 92 -1.32 5.77 -1.45
N PRO A 93 -2.31 4.90 -1.24
CA PRO A 93 -3.56 5.29 -0.59
C PRO A 93 -3.36 5.63 0.91
N MET A 94 -2.29 5.13 1.53
CA MET A 94 -1.97 5.35 2.94
C MET A 94 -1.22 6.67 3.15
N VAL A 95 -0.37 7.06 2.19
CA VAL A 95 0.47 8.27 2.29
C VAL A 95 0.23 9.15 1.07
N PRO A 96 -0.61 10.18 1.16
CA PRO A 96 -0.85 11.10 0.04
C PRO A 96 0.44 11.75 -0.46
N SER A 97 0.66 11.77 -1.77
CA SER A 97 1.87 12.29 -2.42
C SER A 97 2.20 13.72 -1.97
N ALA A 98 1.20 14.59 -1.79
CA ALA A 98 1.43 15.95 -1.31
C ALA A 98 2.09 16.02 0.08
N ARG A 99 1.85 15.02 0.96
CA ARG A 99 2.52 14.95 2.26
C ARG A 99 3.96 14.49 2.12
N ILE A 100 4.22 13.55 1.22
CA ILE A 100 5.59 13.12 0.90
C ILE A 100 6.36 14.28 0.29
N ASP A 101 5.82 15.01 -0.67
CA ASP A 101 6.45 16.16 -1.30
C ASP A 101 6.79 17.26 -0.28
N ALA A 102 5.87 17.55 0.66
CA ALA A 102 6.10 18.51 1.73
C ALA A 102 7.22 18.08 2.71
N LEU A 103 7.40 16.76 2.91
CA LEU A 103 8.49 16.23 3.72
C LEU A 103 9.81 16.27 2.95
N LEU A 104 9.81 15.85 1.69
CA LEU A 104 10.98 15.86 0.81
C LEU A 104 11.55 17.27 0.64
N ALA A 105 10.70 18.30 0.58
CA ALA A 105 11.14 19.68 0.51
C ALA A 105 12.05 20.12 1.70
N ARG A 106 12.09 19.33 2.79
CA ARG A 106 12.87 19.62 4.01
C ARG A 106 14.04 18.64 4.24
N LEU A 107 14.15 17.62 3.40
CA LEU A 107 15.16 16.58 3.52
C LEU A 107 16.12 16.65 2.34
N PRO A 108 17.44 16.57 2.56
CA PRO A 108 18.39 16.43 1.46
C PRO A 108 18.14 15.09 0.77
N HIS A 109 17.85 15.13 -0.52
CA HIS A 109 17.61 13.95 -1.32
C HIS A 109 18.04 14.21 -2.76
N ARG A 110 18.22 13.14 -3.52
CA ARG A 110 18.35 13.18 -4.98
C ARG A 110 17.19 12.42 -5.60
N GLN A 111 16.76 12.83 -6.76
CA GLN A 111 15.72 12.15 -7.52
C GLN A 111 15.93 12.37 -9.01
N GLY A 112 15.32 11.54 -9.82
CA GLY A 112 15.42 11.67 -11.27
C GLY A 112 14.72 10.53 -11.99
N MET A 113 14.98 10.46 -13.30
CA MET A 113 14.46 9.40 -14.15
C MET A 113 15.61 8.53 -14.66
N VAL A 114 15.34 7.25 -14.79
CA VAL A 114 16.26 6.26 -15.35
C VAL A 114 15.49 5.31 -16.29
N ALA A 115 16.15 4.77 -17.30
CA ALA A 115 15.52 3.80 -18.19
C ALA A 115 15.48 2.41 -17.52
N GLY A 116 14.29 1.82 -17.47
CA GLY A 116 14.08 0.40 -17.20
C GLY A 116 14.18 -0.46 -18.47
N SER A 117 13.76 -1.72 -18.35
CA SER A 117 13.69 -2.66 -19.46
C SER A 117 12.71 -2.15 -20.54
N GLY A 118 13.08 -2.33 -21.81
CA GLY A 118 12.27 -1.82 -22.93
C GLY A 118 12.14 -0.30 -22.99
N GLY A 119 12.99 0.46 -22.26
CA GLY A 119 13.03 1.91 -22.30
C GLY A 119 11.95 2.60 -21.46
N VAL A 120 11.20 1.88 -20.61
CA VAL A 120 10.23 2.51 -19.69
C VAL A 120 10.97 3.45 -18.74
N ALA A 121 10.49 4.69 -18.61
CA ALA A 121 11.09 5.66 -17.72
C ALA A 121 10.68 5.36 -16.26
N LEU A 122 11.67 5.17 -15.38
CA LEU A 122 11.45 4.89 -13.97
C LEU A 122 11.92 6.06 -13.12
N HIS A 123 11.07 6.53 -12.24
CA HIS A 123 11.42 7.54 -11.25
C HIS A 123 12.14 6.89 -10.06
N TRP A 124 13.16 7.58 -9.55
CA TRP A 124 13.90 7.17 -8.36
C TRP A 124 14.08 8.32 -7.39
N LEU A 125 14.14 7.99 -6.12
CA LEU A 125 14.36 8.90 -5.00
C LEU A 125 15.44 8.31 -4.09
N ALA A 126 16.52 9.06 -3.80
CA ALA A 126 17.66 8.58 -3.05
C ALA A 126 18.00 9.46 -1.84
N PHE A 127 18.45 8.80 -0.77
CA PHE A 127 19.02 9.41 0.42
C PHE A 127 20.41 8.86 0.69
N ASP A 128 21.33 9.75 1.01
CA ASP A 128 22.66 9.37 1.48
C ASP A 128 22.66 9.08 2.99
N PRO A 129 23.67 8.37 3.52
CA PRO A 129 23.83 8.17 4.96
C PRO A 129 23.81 9.49 5.72
N GLY A 130 23.07 9.54 6.83
CA GLY A 130 23.00 10.75 7.65
C GLY A 130 22.12 10.61 8.87
N ASP A 131 22.26 11.53 9.83
CA ASP A 131 21.42 11.59 11.04
C ASP A 131 20.10 12.31 10.73
N TYR A 132 19.15 11.61 10.15
CA TYR A 132 17.84 12.13 9.76
C TYR A 132 16.87 12.34 10.92
N ARG A 133 17.22 12.06 12.15
CA ARG A 133 16.36 12.18 13.35
C ARG A 133 14.94 11.73 13.09
N LEU A 134 14.78 10.49 12.60
CA LEU A 134 13.50 9.87 12.35
C LEU A 134 12.82 9.50 13.68
N ARG A 135 11.63 10.05 13.91
CA ARG A 135 10.70 9.58 14.96
C ARG A 135 9.52 8.93 14.28
N TYR A 136 9.44 7.63 14.39
CA TYR A 136 8.35 6.83 13.84
C TYR A 136 7.62 6.14 14.98
N ARG A 137 6.30 6.17 14.97
CA ARG A 137 5.46 5.49 15.94
C ARG A 137 4.29 4.85 15.24
N TYR A 138 4.15 3.54 15.36
CA TYR A 138 2.94 2.82 15.01
C TYR A 138 1.88 3.07 16.08
N LEU A 139 0.67 3.48 15.71
CA LEU A 139 -0.42 3.86 16.61
C LEU A 139 -1.47 2.77 16.73
N GLY A 140 -1.56 1.85 15.77
CA GLY A 140 -2.50 0.75 15.75
C GLY A 140 -3.32 0.64 14.48
N GLN A 141 -4.41 -0.11 14.54
CA GLN A 141 -5.35 -0.29 13.45
C GLN A 141 -6.36 0.86 13.45
N GLY A 142 -6.33 1.71 12.40
CA GLY A 142 -7.37 2.67 12.10
C GLY A 142 -8.61 2.00 11.49
N GLU A 143 -9.65 2.78 11.22
CA GLU A 143 -10.90 2.25 10.62
C GLU A 143 -10.70 1.59 9.25
N ARG A 144 -9.76 2.09 8.47
CA ARG A 144 -9.50 1.64 7.10
C ARG A 144 -8.07 1.25 6.83
N PHE A 145 -7.12 1.99 7.39
CA PHE A 145 -5.69 1.77 7.26
C PHE A 145 -5.03 1.86 8.62
N PRO A 146 -3.89 1.16 8.80
CA PRO A 146 -3.09 1.31 10.00
C PRO A 146 -2.69 2.77 10.21
N GLU A 147 -2.71 3.19 11.46
CA GLU A 147 -2.30 4.54 11.84
C GLU A 147 -0.85 4.55 12.32
N PHE A 148 -0.10 5.53 11.84
CA PHE A 148 1.25 5.76 12.31
C PHE A 148 1.57 7.27 12.31
N SER A 149 2.55 7.66 13.10
CA SER A 149 3.11 9.00 13.04
C SER A 149 4.57 8.95 12.64
N MET A 150 4.98 9.89 11.82
CA MET A 150 6.36 10.05 11.39
C MET A 150 6.78 11.51 11.49
N GLN A 151 7.94 11.72 12.07
CA GLN A 151 8.63 13.01 12.06
C GLN A 151 10.04 12.77 11.56
N ALA A 152 10.49 13.58 10.64
CA ALA A 152 11.85 13.52 10.16
C ALA A 152 12.43 14.94 10.04
N SER A 153 13.71 15.07 10.36
CA SER A 153 14.48 16.29 10.11
C SER A 153 15.79 15.93 9.41
N ALA A 154 16.31 16.90 8.66
CA ALA A 154 17.59 16.78 7.96
C ALA A 154 18.73 16.55 8.96
N PRO A 155 19.82 15.88 8.52
CA PRO A 155 21.11 15.92 9.21
C PRO A 155 21.57 17.37 9.41
N ALA A 156 22.44 17.58 10.38
CA ALA A 156 23.09 18.89 10.54
C ALA A 156 23.92 19.23 9.29
N ALA A 157 23.81 20.45 8.81
CA ALA A 157 24.39 20.87 7.53
C ALA A 157 25.94 20.90 7.53
N ASP A 158 26.54 20.91 8.69
CA ASP A 158 27.98 20.96 8.92
C ASP A 158 28.66 19.57 8.98
N VAL A 159 27.87 18.50 8.92
CA VAL A 159 28.37 17.12 8.94
C VAL A 159 28.43 16.59 7.51
N ALA A 160 29.64 16.32 7.01
CA ALA A 160 29.81 15.66 5.73
C ALA A 160 29.17 14.26 5.75
N PRO A 161 28.47 13.85 4.68
CA PRO A 161 27.90 12.52 4.59
C PRO A 161 29.00 11.44 4.74
N ALA A 162 28.75 10.46 5.58
CA ALA A 162 29.65 9.31 5.69
C ALA A 162 29.62 8.49 4.40
N ALA A 163 30.72 7.80 4.10
CA ALA A 163 30.75 6.87 2.99
C ALA A 163 29.70 5.75 3.20
N PRO A 164 28.85 5.46 2.21
CA PRO A 164 27.82 4.44 2.35
C PRO A 164 28.40 3.05 2.60
N ARG A 165 27.82 2.32 3.55
CA ARG A 165 28.14 0.89 3.81
C ARG A 165 27.71 -0.01 2.66
N GLY A 166 26.81 0.47 1.82
CA GLY A 166 26.22 -0.21 0.68
C GLY A 166 25.01 0.58 0.18
N THR A 167 24.38 0.07 -0.87
CA THR A 167 23.15 0.66 -1.45
C THR A 167 21.98 -0.30 -1.27
N VAL A 168 20.86 0.21 -0.74
CA VAL A 168 19.60 -0.54 -0.61
C VAL A 168 18.59 0.02 -1.60
N ILE A 169 18.13 -0.83 -2.52
CA ILE A 169 17.02 -0.50 -3.44
C ILE A 169 15.71 -0.90 -2.78
N LEU A 170 14.76 0.03 -2.71
CA LEU A 170 13.46 -0.12 -2.07
C LEU A 170 12.37 -0.24 -3.13
N LEU A 171 11.54 -1.29 -3.06
CA LEU A 171 10.53 -1.65 -4.04
C LEU A 171 9.17 -1.75 -3.37
N HIS A 172 8.25 -0.86 -3.74
CA HIS A 172 6.95 -0.68 -3.12
C HIS A 172 5.91 -1.74 -3.54
N GLY A 173 4.82 -1.84 -2.78
CA GLY A 173 3.67 -2.71 -3.05
C GLY A 173 2.78 -2.23 -4.20
N TRP A 174 1.86 -3.09 -4.63
CA TRP A 174 0.88 -2.80 -5.67
C TRP A 174 0.02 -1.58 -5.32
N MET A 175 -0.26 -0.70 -6.29
CA MET A 175 -0.97 0.58 -6.11
C MET A 175 -0.28 1.56 -5.13
N MET A 176 1.03 1.46 -4.96
CA MET A 176 1.83 2.35 -4.12
C MET A 176 2.87 3.09 -4.97
N ASP A 177 3.78 3.82 -4.34
CA ASP A 177 4.91 4.50 -4.96
C ASP A 177 6.14 4.44 -4.03
N GLY A 178 7.30 4.86 -4.51
CA GLY A 178 8.54 4.88 -3.74
C GLY A 178 8.44 5.71 -2.45
N GLY A 179 7.60 6.75 -2.46
CA GLY A 179 7.36 7.59 -1.27
C GLY A 179 6.72 6.82 -0.11
N SER A 180 5.99 5.73 -0.38
CA SER A 180 5.41 4.87 0.66
C SER A 180 6.48 4.17 1.51
N LEU A 181 7.69 4.01 0.98
CA LEU A 181 8.83 3.40 1.67
C LEU A 181 9.78 4.42 2.32
N LEU A 182 9.41 5.70 2.33
CA LEU A 182 10.21 6.75 2.96
C LEU A 182 10.63 6.45 4.43
N PRO A 183 9.78 5.87 5.29
CA PRO A 183 10.20 5.47 6.63
C PRO A 183 11.38 4.49 6.61
N TRP A 184 11.33 3.48 5.75
CA TRP A 184 12.42 2.52 5.55
C TRP A 184 13.66 3.17 4.96
N ALA A 185 13.48 4.05 3.96
CA ALA A 185 14.59 4.76 3.34
C ALA A 185 15.39 5.57 4.36
N LEU A 186 14.71 6.35 5.19
CA LEU A 186 15.36 7.18 6.20
C LEU A 186 15.99 6.35 7.33
N GLN A 187 15.33 5.27 7.78
CA GLN A 187 15.88 4.40 8.81
C GLN A 187 17.16 3.68 8.36
N LEU A 188 17.17 3.21 7.12
CA LEU A 188 18.36 2.56 6.54
C LEU A 188 19.47 3.58 6.27
N ALA A 189 19.12 4.80 5.86
CA ALA A 189 20.09 5.89 5.71
C ALA A 189 20.75 6.27 7.05
N GLN A 190 19.99 6.28 8.15
CA GLN A 190 20.55 6.40 9.50
C GLN A 190 21.47 5.22 9.86
N GLY A 191 21.17 4.03 9.35
CA GLY A 191 22.00 2.82 9.49
C GLY A 191 23.29 2.84 8.64
N GLY A 192 23.52 3.93 7.89
CA GLY A 192 24.72 4.12 7.08
C GLY A 192 24.63 3.60 5.65
N TYR A 193 23.46 3.25 5.15
CA TYR A 193 23.26 2.84 3.76
C TYR A 193 22.82 4.02 2.88
N ARG A 194 23.27 4.03 1.62
CA ARG A 194 22.55 4.80 0.60
C ARG A 194 21.26 4.08 0.28
N THR A 195 20.14 4.77 0.23
CA THR A 195 18.85 4.18 -0.13
C THR A 195 18.32 4.77 -1.41
N ILE A 196 17.74 3.93 -2.26
CA ILE A 196 17.13 4.34 -3.53
C ILE A 196 15.76 3.68 -3.62
N ALA A 197 14.69 4.47 -3.50
CA ALA A 197 13.32 4.02 -3.73
C ALA A 197 12.97 4.21 -5.21
N LEU A 198 12.53 3.14 -5.88
CA LEU A 198 12.08 3.17 -7.26
C LEU A 198 10.55 3.21 -7.29
N ASP A 199 9.97 4.08 -8.12
CA ASP A 199 8.61 3.89 -8.59
C ASP A 199 8.63 2.81 -9.67
N LEU A 200 7.94 1.69 -9.45
CA LEU A 200 7.84 0.61 -10.43
C LEU A 200 7.01 1.07 -11.63
N ARG A 201 7.15 0.39 -12.79
CA ARG A 201 6.31 0.70 -13.97
C ARG A 201 4.83 0.82 -13.61
N ASN A 202 4.09 1.74 -14.23
CA ASN A 202 2.68 2.07 -13.96
C ASN A 202 2.39 2.71 -12.59
N HIS A 203 3.37 3.02 -11.78
CA HIS A 203 3.17 3.58 -10.44
C HIS A 203 3.89 4.92 -10.28
N GLY A 204 3.41 5.74 -9.35
CA GLY A 204 4.03 6.98 -8.97
C GLY A 204 4.27 7.91 -10.16
N ARG A 205 5.53 8.29 -10.35
CA ARG A 205 6.01 9.16 -11.43
C ARG A 205 6.62 8.38 -12.60
N SER A 206 6.62 7.04 -12.53
CA SER A 206 7.16 6.17 -13.59
C SER A 206 6.22 6.05 -14.79
N GLY A 207 6.80 5.68 -15.93
CA GLY A 207 6.11 5.50 -17.19
C GLY A 207 5.15 4.30 -17.20
N GLN A 208 4.24 4.33 -18.16
CA GLN A 208 3.26 3.27 -18.38
C GLN A 208 3.84 2.18 -19.28
N ALA A 209 3.71 0.92 -18.86
CA ALA A 209 4.08 -0.26 -19.62
C ALA A 209 3.30 -1.47 -19.09
N PRO A 210 3.13 -2.58 -19.85
CA PRO A 210 2.46 -3.76 -19.33
C PRO A 210 3.13 -4.30 -18.07
N SER A 211 2.35 -4.51 -17.01
CA SER A 211 2.84 -5.10 -15.75
C SER A 211 3.28 -6.55 -15.93
N GLY A 212 4.20 -7.01 -15.10
CA GLY A 212 4.76 -8.36 -15.15
C GLY A 212 4.60 -9.15 -13.86
N TYR A 213 3.99 -8.56 -12.83
CA TYR A 213 3.83 -9.17 -11.51
C TYR A 213 5.17 -9.66 -10.92
N GLY A 214 6.19 -8.83 -11.10
CA GLY A 214 7.56 -9.07 -10.66
C GLY A 214 8.51 -9.43 -11.81
N THR A 215 8.06 -10.13 -12.85
CA THR A 215 8.94 -10.58 -13.95
C THR A 215 9.55 -9.40 -14.71
N ARG A 216 8.73 -8.57 -15.33
CA ARG A 216 9.17 -7.37 -16.08
C ARG A 216 9.73 -6.28 -15.17
N GLU A 217 9.17 -6.15 -13.98
CA GLU A 217 9.66 -5.23 -12.96
C GLU A 217 11.05 -5.63 -12.46
N GLY A 218 11.35 -6.93 -12.38
CA GLY A 218 12.69 -7.45 -12.06
C GLY A 218 13.73 -7.05 -13.11
N GLU A 219 13.37 -7.18 -14.39
CA GLU A 219 14.20 -6.68 -15.50
C GLU A 219 14.40 -5.16 -15.42
N ASP A 220 13.34 -4.41 -15.07
CA ASP A 220 13.42 -2.96 -14.88
C ASP A 220 14.41 -2.59 -13.79
N VAL A 221 14.31 -3.25 -12.63
CA VAL A 221 15.23 -3.02 -11.51
C VAL A 221 16.67 -3.30 -11.92
N ALA A 222 16.91 -4.40 -12.65
CA ALA A 222 18.24 -4.72 -13.14
C ALA A 222 18.78 -3.68 -14.14
N ALA A 223 17.92 -3.17 -15.04
CA ALA A 223 18.28 -2.12 -15.99
C ALA A 223 18.53 -0.78 -15.28
N ALA A 224 17.62 -0.39 -14.37
CA ALA A 224 17.76 0.82 -13.57
C ALA A 224 19.05 0.82 -12.74
N LEU A 225 19.38 -0.32 -12.12
CA LEU A 225 20.59 -0.47 -11.33
C LEU A 225 21.86 -0.25 -12.17
N ARG A 226 21.92 -0.82 -13.39
CA ARG A 226 23.04 -0.57 -14.31
C ARG A 226 23.19 0.90 -14.69
N ALA A 227 22.06 1.57 -14.96
CA ALA A 227 22.07 2.98 -15.35
C ALA A 227 22.39 3.92 -14.17
N LEU A 228 21.95 3.59 -12.96
CA LEU A 228 22.28 4.32 -11.73
C LEU A 228 23.76 4.14 -11.35
N ASP A 229 24.30 2.93 -11.53
CA ASP A 229 25.71 2.63 -11.31
C ASP A 229 26.61 3.45 -12.26
N ALA A 230 26.25 3.51 -13.54
CA ALA A 230 26.96 4.34 -14.52
C ALA A 230 26.91 5.85 -14.19
N ARG A 231 25.98 6.30 -13.35
CA ARG A 231 25.88 7.68 -12.85
C ARG A 231 26.55 7.90 -11.49
N GLY A 232 27.17 6.85 -10.90
CA GLY A 232 27.77 6.93 -9.56
C GLY A 232 26.77 6.94 -8.42
N GLU A 233 25.52 6.57 -8.68
CA GLU A 233 24.47 6.53 -7.65
C GLU A 233 24.54 5.24 -6.81
N ILE A 234 25.23 4.19 -7.28
CA ILE A 234 25.45 2.94 -6.54
C ILE A 234 26.78 3.00 -5.81
N SER A 235 26.79 2.61 -4.54
CA SER A 235 28.00 2.58 -3.72
C SER A 235 28.03 1.31 -2.86
N GLY A 236 29.13 0.61 -2.85
CA GLY A 236 29.34 -0.61 -2.08
C GLY A 236 28.44 -1.77 -2.50
N PRO A 237 28.24 -2.77 -1.62
CA PRO A 237 27.35 -3.89 -1.87
C PRO A 237 25.89 -3.45 -2.08
N VAL A 238 25.20 -4.15 -2.98
CA VAL A 238 23.78 -3.87 -3.30
C VAL A 238 22.87 -4.82 -2.55
N HIS A 239 21.82 -4.28 -1.98
CA HIS A 239 20.74 -5.00 -1.29
C HIS A 239 19.40 -4.59 -1.86
N LEU A 240 18.40 -5.49 -1.80
CA LEU A 240 17.02 -5.18 -2.14
C LEU A 240 16.12 -5.31 -0.90
N LEU A 241 15.16 -4.39 -0.76
CA LEU A 241 14.03 -4.52 0.16
C LEU A 241 12.76 -4.31 -0.62
N GLY A 242 11.89 -5.31 -0.65
CA GLY A 242 10.62 -5.25 -1.33
C GLY A 242 9.44 -5.58 -0.41
N VAL A 243 8.28 -4.96 -0.70
CA VAL A 243 7.03 -5.20 0.02
C VAL A 243 5.98 -5.69 -0.96
N SER A 244 5.32 -6.83 -0.66
CA SER A 244 4.21 -7.38 -1.46
C SER A 244 4.61 -7.56 -2.93
N TYR A 245 4.00 -6.83 -3.85
CA TYR A 245 4.38 -6.78 -5.26
C TYR A 245 5.88 -6.45 -5.46
N GLY A 246 6.40 -5.51 -4.68
CA GLY A 246 7.83 -5.18 -4.69
C GLY A 246 8.70 -6.29 -4.12
N ALA A 247 8.18 -7.15 -3.25
CA ALA A 247 8.91 -8.32 -2.73
C ALA A 247 9.06 -9.40 -3.81
N ALA A 248 8.02 -9.70 -4.57
CA ALA A 248 8.10 -10.56 -5.74
C ALA A 248 9.06 -9.96 -6.80
N THR A 249 8.95 -8.65 -7.05
CA THR A 249 9.88 -7.92 -7.93
C THR A 249 11.33 -8.07 -7.47
N ALA A 250 11.60 -7.94 -6.16
CA ALA A 250 12.94 -8.11 -5.60
C ALA A 250 13.51 -9.52 -5.86
N ILE A 251 12.67 -10.55 -5.76
CA ILE A 251 13.06 -11.94 -6.02
C ILE A 251 13.41 -12.14 -7.49
N PHE A 252 12.57 -11.66 -8.42
CA PHE A 252 12.89 -11.75 -9.86
C PHE A 252 14.13 -10.90 -10.22
N ALA A 253 14.25 -9.68 -9.65
CA ALA A 253 15.44 -8.86 -9.85
C ALA A 253 16.70 -9.52 -9.31
N ALA A 254 16.62 -10.23 -8.19
CA ALA A 254 17.74 -10.94 -7.60
C ALA A 254 18.31 -12.03 -8.52
N ARG A 255 17.45 -12.72 -9.24
CA ARG A 255 17.87 -13.69 -10.27
C ARG A 255 18.62 -13.00 -11.42
N GLU A 256 18.13 -11.84 -11.89
CA GLU A 256 18.73 -11.08 -12.99
C GLU A 256 20.07 -10.41 -12.60
N LEU A 257 20.21 -10.01 -11.35
CA LEU A 257 21.41 -9.33 -10.83
C LEU A 257 22.55 -10.29 -10.51
N GLY A 258 22.22 -11.55 -10.18
CA GLY A 258 23.20 -12.58 -9.87
C GLY A 258 24.19 -12.15 -8.77
N PRO A 259 25.52 -12.37 -8.96
CA PRO A 259 26.54 -12.08 -7.93
C PRO A 259 26.70 -10.60 -7.56
N ARG A 260 26.15 -9.67 -8.33
CA ARG A 260 26.15 -8.24 -7.95
C ARG A 260 25.28 -7.92 -6.75
N LEU A 261 24.33 -8.79 -6.46
CA LEU A 261 23.41 -8.64 -5.35
C LEU A 261 23.92 -9.36 -4.11
N ARG A 262 23.98 -8.66 -2.99
CA ARG A 262 24.45 -9.21 -1.72
C ARG A 262 23.33 -9.91 -0.95
N SER A 263 22.19 -9.27 -0.79
CA SER A 263 21.05 -9.89 -0.09
C SER A 263 19.72 -9.21 -0.40
N VAL A 264 18.63 -9.92 -0.05
CA VAL A 264 17.25 -9.48 -0.22
C VAL A 264 16.50 -9.58 1.09
N VAL A 265 15.63 -8.60 1.35
CA VAL A 265 14.51 -8.69 2.29
C VAL A 265 13.21 -8.61 1.51
N ALA A 266 12.40 -9.66 1.55
CA ALA A 266 11.11 -9.76 0.86
C ALA A 266 10.00 -9.89 1.88
N MET A 267 9.23 -8.80 2.09
CA MET A 267 8.13 -8.73 3.03
C MET A 267 6.81 -9.03 2.32
N GLU A 268 6.05 -10.03 2.81
CA GLU A 268 4.70 -10.37 2.36
C GLU A 268 4.59 -10.66 0.86
N SER A 269 5.60 -11.32 0.30
CA SER A 269 5.59 -11.77 -1.09
C SER A 269 4.56 -12.87 -1.29
N PHE A 270 3.93 -12.87 -2.46
CA PHE A 270 3.17 -14.02 -2.93
C PHE A 270 4.11 -15.06 -3.56
N ASP A 271 3.65 -16.31 -3.57
CA ASP A 271 4.31 -17.43 -4.24
C ASP A 271 3.91 -17.53 -5.71
N ASN A 272 2.61 -17.29 -6.00
CA ASN A 272 2.05 -17.31 -7.33
C ASN A 272 1.09 -16.14 -7.54
N ALA A 273 1.22 -15.42 -8.67
CA ALA A 273 0.45 -14.19 -8.92
C ALA A 273 -1.06 -14.45 -9.09
N GLY A 274 -1.44 -15.49 -9.82
CA GLY A 274 -2.85 -15.83 -10.02
C GLY A 274 -3.55 -16.22 -8.71
N GLN A 275 -2.87 -17.01 -7.86
CA GLN A 275 -3.37 -17.36 -6.52
C GLN A 275 -3.47 -16.13 -5.61
N ALA A 276 -2.48 -15.23 -5.65
CA ALA A 276 -2.51 -13.98 -4.90
C ALA A 276 -3.73 -13.12 -5.27
N ILE A 277 -4.01 -12.96 -6.56
CA ILE A 277 -5.17 -12.21 -7.04
C ILE A 277 -6.48 -12.85 -6.56
N ARG A 278 -6.58 -14.19 -6.62
CA ARG A 278 -7.77 -14.94 -6.15
C ARG A 278 -7.98 -14.85 -4.64
N ALA A 279 -6.93 -14.65 -3.85
CA ALA A 279 -7.05 -14.38 -2.42
C ALA A 279 -7.38 -12.91 -2.15
N MET A 280 -6.63 -11.98 -2.75
CA MET A 280 -6.70 -10.55 -2.47
C MET A 280 -8.04 -9.92 -2.91
N VAL A 281 -8.54 -10.23 -4.12
CA VAL A 281 -9.75 -9.57 -4.65
C VAL A 281 -10.99 -9.85 -3.80
N PRO A 282 -11.33 -11.09 -3.45
CA PRO A 282 -12.45 -11.36 -2.54
C PRO A 282 -12.27 -10.72 -1.17
N HIS A 283 -11.05 -10.74 -0.62
CA HIS A 283 -10.75 -10.10 0.66
C HIS A 283 -11.02 -8.59 0.59
N MET A 284 -10.52 -7.88 -0.42
CA MET A 284 -10.78 -6.45 -0.60
C MET A 284 -12.26 -6.14 -0.80
N LEU A 285 -13.01 -7.00 -1.46
CA LEU A 285 -14.45 -6.86 -1.66
C LEU A 285 -15.28 -7.21 -0.42
N SER A 286 -14.74 -7.97 0.54
CA SER A 286 -15.45 -8.36 1.78
C SER A 286 -15.61 -7.20 2.76
N ARG A 287 -14.87 -6.10 2.59
CA ARG A 287 -14.94 -4.93 3.47
C ARG A 287 -16.36 -4.40 3.64
N PRO A 288 -16.73 -3.83 4.78
CA PRO A 288 -18.02 -3.17 4.93
C PRO A 288 -18.13 -1.91 4.06
N PRO A 289 -19.35 -1.49 3.66
CA PRO A 289 -19.55 -0.24 2.96
C PRO A 289 -19.28 0.95 3.89
N GLU A 290 -18.44 1.89 3.45
CA GLU A 290 -18.07 3.09 4.20
C GLU A 290 -18.72 4.36 3.64
N ARG A 291 -19.00 4.37 2.33
CA ARG A 291 -19.62 5.48 1.62
C ARG A 291 -20.96 5.05 1.06
N LEU A 292 -21.87 6.02 0.85
CA LEU A 292 -23.19 5.73 0.30
C LEU A 292 -23.11 4.94 -1.02
N GLY A 293 -22.15 5.26 -1.89
CA GLY A 293 -21.93 4.53 -3.14
C GLY A 293 -21.51 3.08 -2.95
N ASP A 294 -20.85 2.73 -1.84
CA ASP A 294 -20.39 1.37 -1.54
C ASP A 294 -21.57 0.40 -1.33
N TYR A 295 -22.73 0.89 -0.84
CA TYR A 295 -23.92 0.05 -0.64
C TYR A 295 -24.46 -0.56 -1.94
N LEU A 296 -24.19 0.07 -3.09
CA LEU A 296 -24.52 -0.46 -4.42
C LEU A 296 -23.31 -1.08 -5.11
N ALA A 297 -22.15 -0.43 -5.04
CA ALA A 297 -20.95 -0.83 -5.75
C ALA A 297 -20.36 -2.14 -5.25
N LEU A 298 -20.30 -2.34 -3.92
CA LEU A 298 -19.70 -3.57 -3.35
C LEU A 298 -20.54 -4.83 -3.64
N PRO A 299 -21.88 -4.86 -3.44
CA PRO A 299 -22.68 -6.02 -3.82
C PRO A 299 -22.58 -6.35 -5.31
N LEU A 300 -22.60 -5.33 -6.17
CA LEU A 300 -22.44 -5.52 -7.61
C LEU A 300 -21.04 -6.08 -7.94
N ALA A 301 -19.98 -5.55 -7.36
CA ALA A 301 -18.63 -6.06 -7.56
C ALA A 301 -18.46 -7.49 -7.01
N ARG A 302 -19.04 -7.80 -5.86
CA ARG A 302 -19.06 -9.17 -5.31
C ARG A 302 -19.78 -10.14 -6.23
N TRP A 303 -20.91 -9.73 -6.81
CA TRP A 303 -21.64 -10.53 -7.80
C TRP A 303 -20.83 -10.70 -9.09
N GLN A 304 -20.25 -9.61 -9.61
CA GLN A 304 -19.50 -9.61 -10.87
C GLN A 304 -18.18 -10.40 -10.77
N TYR A 305 -17.47 -10.31 -9.64
CA TYR A 305 -16.16 -10.92 -9.42
C TYR A 305 -16.20 -12.09 -8.43
N GLY A 306 -17.38 -12.62 -8.16
CA GLY A 306 -17.56 -13.88 -7.44
C GLY A 306 -17.33 -15.08 -8.37
N GLY A 307 -16.70 -16.14 -7.85
CA GLY A 307 -16.51 -17.40 -8.60
C GLY A 307 -15.86 -17.17 -9.97
N SER A 308 -16.52 -17.66 -11.04
CA SER A 308 -16.02 -17.60 -12.41
C SER A 308 -15.83 -16.19 -12.98
N GLY A 309 -16.46 -15.17 -12.39
CA GLY A 309 -16.28 -13.77 -12.82
C GLY A 309 -14.87 -13.24 -12.55
N LEU A 310 -14.24 -13.66 -11.45
CA LEU A 310 -12.86 -13.33 -11.15
C LEU A 310 -11.90 -14.02 -12.12
N ASP A 311 -12.10 -15.31 -12.40
CA ASP A 311 -11.27 -16.05 -13.36
C ASP A 311 -11.39 -15.46 -14.78
N ALA A 312 -12.58 -15.02 -15.18
CA ALA A 312 -12.76 -14.32 -16.44
C ALA A 312 -12.01 -12.97 -16.48
N ALA A 313 -11.97 -12.24 -15.34
CA ALA A 313 -11.21 -10.99 -15.24
C ALA A 313 -9.69 -11.24 -15.27
N ILE A 314 -9.19 -12.31 -14.63
CA ILE A 314 -7.79 -12.74 -14.71
C ILE A 314 -7.43 -13.09 -16.15
N ALA A 315 -8.20 -13.97 -16.81
CA ALA A 315 -7.98 -14.35 -18.19
C ALA A 315 -8.01 -13.13 -19.16
N ALA A 316 -8.84 -12.13 -18.87
CA ALA A 316 -8.85 -10.88 -19.63
C ALA A 316 -7.61 -10.02 -19.35
N ALA A 317 -7.07 -10.04 -18.13
CA ALA A 317 -5.81 -9.40 -17.80
C ALA A 317 -4.64 -10.12 -18.48
N ASP A 318 -4.59 -11.44 -18.50
CA ASP A 318 -3.57 -12.24 -19.19
C ASP A 318 -3.45 -11.84 -20.66
N ARG A 319 -4.59 -11.75 -21.35
CA ARG A 319 -4.60 -11.29 -22.76
C ARG A 319 -4.07 -9.86 -22.93
N ARG A 320 -4.37 -8.95 -21.99
CA ARG A 320 -3.87 -7.57 -22.02
C ARG A 320 -2.39 -7.50 -21.75
N LEU A 321 -1.90 -8.34 -20.86
CA LEU A 321 -0.51 -8.38 -20.45
C LEU A 321 0.36 -9.18 -21.44
N GLY A 322 -0.23 -10.10 -22.22
CA GLY A 322 0.52 -11.12 -22.93
C GLY A 322 1.33 -11.98 -21.93
N LEU A 323 0.71 -12.33 -20.81
CA LEU A 323 1.33 -13.05 -19.69
C LEU A 323 0.25 -13.97 -19.08
N ASP A 324 0.62 -15.17 -18.68
CA ASP A 324 -0.21 -16.08 -17.90
C ASP A 324 0.10 -15.87 -16.40
N LEU A 325 -0.82 -15.24 -15.69
CA LEU A 325 -0.64 -14.91 -14.26
C LEU A 325 -0.55 -16.15 -13.38
N ASP A 326 -1.16 -17.26 -13.78
CA ASP A 326 -1.06 -18.53 -13.08
C ASP A 326 0.34 -19.19 -13.23
N ARG A 327 1.12 -18.77 -14.23
CA ARG A 327 2.52 -19.18 -14.43
C ARG A 327 3.55 -18.23 -13.87
N VAL A 328 3.15 -17.10 -13.29
CA VAL A 328 4.08 -16.24 -12.57
C VAL A 328 4.39 -16.88 -11.23
N ASP A 329 5.45 -17.66 -11.19
CA ASP A 329 5.89 -18.49 -10.08
C ASP A 329 7.13 -17.86 -9.42
N VAL A 330 6.90 -17.22 -8.26
CA VAL A 330 7.93 -16.53 -7.48
C VAL A 330 8.77 -17.55 -6.71
N GLY A 331 8.18 -18.69 -6.30
CA GLY A 331 8.88 -19.78 -5.63
C GLY A 331 9.96 -20.38 -6.52
N GLN A 332 9.62 -20.66 -7.79
CA GLN A 332 10.59 -21.14 -8.78
C GLN A 332 11.71 -20.12 -9.02
N ALA A 333 11.37 -18.81 -9.10
CA ALA A 333 12.39 -17.77 -9.24
C ALA A 333 13.29 -17.71 -8.01
N LEU A 334 12.72 -17.78 -6.80
CA LEU A 334 13.45 -17.74 -5.53
C LEU A 334 14.45 -18.90 -5.39
N ALA A 335 14.08 -20.10 -5.84
CA ALA A 335 14.96 -21.27 -5.81
C ALA A 335 16.26 -21.06 -6.64
N GLN A 336 16.25 -20.12 -7.59
CA GLN A 336 17.39 -19.79 -8.47
C GLN A 336 18.20 -18.59 -7.98
N VAL A 337 17.78 -17.92 -6.88
CA VAL A 337 18.49 -16.75 -6.34
C VAL A 337 19.75 -17.19 -5.58
N PRO A 338 20.95 -16.76 -6.00
CA PRO A 338 22.19 -17.11 -5.31
C PRO A 338 22.39 -16.32 -4.01
N ALA A 339 21.86 -15.10 -3.93
CA ALA A 339 21.99 -14.23 -2.78
C ALA A 339 21.18 -14.73 -1.57
N CYS A 340 21.56 -14.29 -0.37
CA CYS A 340 20.77 -14.56 0.83
C CYS A 340 19.43 -13.81 0.80
N VAL A 341 18.33 -14.52 1.00
CA VAL A 341 16.98 -13.96 1.03
C VAL A 341 16.37 -14.16 2.42
N LEU A 342 15.88 -13.05 3.02
CA LEU A 342 15.03 -13.06 4.20
C LEU A 342 13.58 -12.82 3.75
N LEU A 343 12.75 -13.83 3.91
CA LEU A 343 11.31 -13.75 3.75
C LEU A 343 10.69 -13.34 5.08
N VAL A 344 9.84 -12.32 5.08
CA VAL A 344 9.09 -11.88 6.28
C VAL A 344 7.61 -11.87 5.95
N HIS A 345 6.77 -12.47 6.80
CA HIS A 345 5.34 -12.55 6.54
C HIS A 345 4.52 -12.35 7.80
N GLY A 346 3.41 -11.59 7.70
CA GLY A 346 2.44 -11.44 8.78
C GLY A 346 1.55 -12.69 8.88
N ARG A 347 1.38 -13.23 10.09
CA ARG A 347 0.57 -14.41 10.28
C ARG A 347 -0.91 -14.20 9.98
N ASP A 348 -1.37 -12.96 10.19
CA ASP A 348 -2.77 -12.58 10.05
C ASP A 348 -3.05 -11.95 8.67
N ASP A 349 -2.11 -12.07 7.71
CA ASP A 349 -2.25 -11.55 6.35
C ASP A 349 -3.39 -12.26 5.61
N ALA A 350 -4.47 -11.52 5.37
CA ALA A 350 -5.63 -11.97 4.60
C ALA A 350 -5.62 -11.51 3.14
N HIS A 351 -4.73 -10.57 2.76
CA HIS A 351 -4.54 -10.16 1.36
C HIS A 351 -3.70 -11.19 0.60
N ILE A 352 -2.57 -11.56 1.18
CA ILE A 352 -1.68 -12.61 0.70
C ILE A 352 -1.53 -13.62 1.84
N PRO A 353 -2.36 -14.68 1.85
CA PRO A 353 -2.37 -15.62 2.97
C PRO A 353 -0.99 -16.14 3.33
N VAL A 354 -0.68 -16.23 4.61
CA VAL A 354 0.62 -16.68 5.14
C VAL A 354 1.09 -18.04 4.57
N ALA A 355 0.16 -18.84 4.07
CA ALA A 355 0.46 -20.08 3.35
C ALA A 355 1.37 -19.85 2.13
N GLN A 356 1.24 -18.71 1.44
CA GLN A 356 2.10 -18.36 0.30
C GLN A 356 3.52 -18.04 0.77
N GLY A 357 3.69 -17.33 1.89
CA GLY A 357 5.02 -17.11 2.48
C GLY A 357 5.70 -18.40 2.90
N ARG A 358 4.92 -19.35 3.46
CA ARG A 358 5.42 -20.69 3.82
C ARG A 358 5.77 -21.52 2.58
N ALA A 359 5.00 -21.40 1.49
CA ALA A 359 5.30 -22.06 0.22
C ALA A 359 6.64 -21.56 -0.36
N LEU A 360 6.87 -20.23 -0.35
CA LEU A 360 8.15 -19.64 -0.75
C LEU A 360 9.32 -20.19 0.10
N ALA A 361 9.16 -20.26 1.41
CA ALA A 361 10.18 -20.80 2.30
C ALA A 361 10.49 -22.29 2.02
N ALA A 362 9.47 -23.06 1.66
CA ALA A 362 9.64 -24.47 1.28
C ALA A 362 10.31 -24.64 -0.10
N ALA A 363 10.02 -23.73 -1.04
CA ALA A 363 10.62 -23.78 -2.39
C ALA A 363 12.11 -23.44 -2.40
N ALA A 364 12.60 -22.69 -1.39
CA ALA A 364 14.00 -22.25 -1.33
C ALA A 364 14.60 -22.47 0.08
N PRO A 365 15.11 -23.66 0.40
CA PRO A 365 15.63 -23.98 1.73
C PRO A 365 16.81 -23.10 2.19
N ARG A 366 17.49 -22.41 1.27
CA ARG A 366 18.53 -21.43 1.61
C ARG A 366 17.97 -20.10 2.09
N ALA A 367 16.73 -19.75 1.74
CA ALA A 367 16.07 -18.56 2.24
C ALA A 367 15.80 -18.71 3.76
N ARG A 368 15.82 -17.58 4.45
CA ARG A 368 15.40 -17.53 5.86
C ARG A 368 13.97 -17.01 5.92
N TYR A 369 13.18 -17.57 6.82
CA TYR A 369 11.77 -17.20 6.98
C TYR A 369 11.49 -16.71 8.38
N LEU A 370 10.80 -15.59 8.46
CA LEU A 370 10.36 -14.98 9.71
C LEU A 370 8.87 -14.68 9.63
N GLU A 371 8.09 -15.28 10.53
CA GLU A 371 6.64 -15.05 10.63
C GLU A 371 6.33 -14.20 11.86
N LEU A 372 5.57 -13.10 11.69
CA LEU A 372 5.19 -12.20 12.77
C LEU A 372 3.73 -12.40 13.15
N GLN A 373 3.48 -12.80 14.41
CA GLN A 373 2.13 -12.87 14.95
C GLN A 373 1.55 -11.48 15.16
N GLY A 374 0.24 -11.33 14.92
CA GLY A 374 -0.51 -10.08 15.11
C GLY A 374 -0.26 -9.03 14.04
N GLU A 375 0.46 -9.35 12.97
CA GLU A 375 0.67 -8.47 11.84
C GLU A 375 -0.05 -9.01 10.60
N ASP A 376 -0.62 -8.09 9.84
CA ASP A 376 -1.28 -8.34 8.56
C ASP A 376 -0.55 -7.62 7.41
N HIS A 377 -1.05 -7.76 6.19
CA HIS A 377 -0.47 -7.20 4.96
C HIS A 377 -0.20 -5.69 5.00
N LEU A 378 -1.00 -4.94 5.73
CA LEU A 378 -0.87 -3.48 5.81
C LEU A 378 -0.06 -3.05 7.03
N THR A 379 -0.08 -3.83 8.11
CA THR A 379 0.61 -3.48 9.35
C THR A 379 2.06 -3.87 9.37
N LEU A 380 2.42 -5.05 8.85
CA LEU A 380 3.79 -5.57 8.91
C LEU A 380 4.83 -4.62 8.31
N PRO A 381 4.64 -4.02 7.11
CA PRO A 381 5.61 -3.11 6.53
C PRO A 381 5.79 -1.81 7.34
N LEU A 382 4.85 -1.49 8.23
CA LEU A 382 4.90 -0.32 9.09
C LEU A 382 5.62 -0.59 10.42
N ARG A 383 6.02 -1.84 10.70
CA ARG A 383 6.63 -2.25 11.97
C ARG A 383 8.15 -2.04 11.98
N LEU A 384 8.56 -0.80 11.67
CA LEU A 384 9.96 -0.40 11.79
C LEU A 384 10.51 -0.58 13.21
N ASP A 385 9.64 -0.43 14.22
CA ASP A 385 9.94 -0.67 15.62
C ASP A 385 10.35 -2.10 15.90
N ARG A 386 9.74 -3.08 15.21
CA ARG A 386 10.03 -4.52 15.37
C ARG A 386 11.07 -5.03 14.38
N LEU A 387 11.04 -4.55 13.15
CA LEU A 387 11.80 -5.10 12.03
C LEU A 387 13.04 -4.29 11.65
N GLY A 388 13.13 -3.01 12.06
CA GLY A 388 14.23 -2.15 11.64
C GLY A 388 15.60 -2.69 12.01
N GLY A 389 15.76 -3.18 13.24
CA GLY A 389 17.00 -3.82 13.70
C GLY A 389 17.27 -5.15 12.97
N VAL A 390 16.22 -5.94 12.71
CA VAL A 390 16.33 -7.23 11.98
C VAL A 390 16.86 -7.00 10.57
N VAL A 391 16.29 -6.01 9.86
CA VAL A 391 16.66 -5.68 8.48
C VAL A 391 18.09 -5.12 8.40
N GLN A 392 18.45 -4.23 9.31
CA GLN A 392 19.81 -3.66 9.36
C GLN A 392 20.86 -4.74 9.67
N ASP A 393 20.59 -5.62 10.64
CA ASP A 393 21.44 -6.74 10.98
C ASP A 393 21.56 -7.73 9.82
N TRP A 394 20.46 -8.01 9.12
CA TRP A 394 20.46 -8.84 7.92
C TRP A 394 21.39 -8.28 6.85
N PHE A 395 21.25 -7.03 6.46
CA PHE A 395 22.09 -6.39 5.47
C PHE A 395 23.56 -6.31 5.89
N ALA A 396 23.84 -6.18 7.17
CA ALA A 396 25.22 -6.15 7.68
C ALA A 396 25.91 -7.53 7.64
N ARG A 397 25.16 -8.62 7.86
CA ARG A 397 25.73 -9.98 7.99
C ARG A 397 25.55 -10.86 6.77
N ALA A 398 24.48 -10.65 6.00
CA ALA A 398 24.22 -11.47 4.81
C ALA A 398 25.17 -11.13 3.68
N GLY A 399 25.71 -12.17 3.04
CA GLY A 399 26.45 -12.02 1.78
C GLY A 399 27.97 -12.01 1.88
N ASN A 400 28.57 -12.66 2.83
CA ASN A 400 29.92 -13.14 2.66
C ASN A 400 29.87 -14.38 1.74
N ASP A 401 30.57 -14.34 0.62
CA ASP A 401 30.38 -15.19 -0.57
C ASP A 401 30.44 -16.70 -0.31
N ASP A 402 31.11 -17.14 0.78
CA ASP A 402 31.27 -18.55 1.14
C ASP A 402 30.55 -18.97 2.44
N ALA A 403 29.86 -18.04 3.10
CA ALA A 403 29.18 -18.35 4.35
C ALA A 403 27.71 -18.74 4.14
N PRO A 404 27.14 -19.65 4.94
CA PRO A 404 25.70 -19.89 4.90
C PRO A 404 24.94 -18.62 5.30
N CYS A 405 23.75 -18.40 4.71
CA CYS A 405 22.92 -17.24 5.04
C CYS A 405 22.66 -17.19 6.56
N PRO A 406 22.86 -16.03 7.20
CA PRO A 406 22.73 -15.90 8.64
C PRO A 406 21.30 -16.20 9.10
N LEU A 407 21.14 -16.60 10.35
CA LEU A 407 19.80 -16.59 10.97
C LEU A 407 19.37 -15.15 11.20
N PRO A 408 18.09 -14.82 10.95
CA PRO A 408 17.59 -13.47 11.23
C PRO A 408 17.66 -13.19 12.73
N ALA A 409 17.94 -11.94 13.10
CA ALA A 409 17.83 -11.48 14.47
C ALA A 409 16.36 -11.62 14.96
N ALA A 410 16.14 -11.79 16.24
CA ALA A 410 14.80 -11.78 16.79
C ALA A 410 14.18 -10.38 16.64
N PRO A 411 12.90 -10.30 16.20
CA PRO A 411 12.19 -9.03 16.18
C PRO A 411 12.10 -8.44 17.59
N ALA A 412 12.19 -7.11 17.68
CA ALA A 412 11.93 -6.45 18.96
C ALA A 412 10.51 -6.78 19.46
N PRO A 413 10.29 -6.91 20.78
CA PRO A 413 8.96 -7.11 21.31
C PRO A 413 8.06 -5.94 20.92
N GLY A 414 6.90 -6.23 20.34
CA GLY A 414 5.91 -5.20 20.07
C GLY A 414 5.32 -4.66 21.38
N PRO A 415 4.68 -3.47 21.37
CA PRO A 415 3.92 -3.03 22.53
C PRO A 415 2.89 -4.12 22.84
N THR A 416 2.92 -4.60 24.09
CA THR A 416 1.95 -5.58 24.59
C THR A 416 0.56 -4.98 24.38
N ARG A 417 -0.30 -5.62 23.59
CA ARG A 417 -1.72 -5.24 23.53
C ARG A 417 -2.23 -5.36 24.97
N MET A 418 -2.49 -4.23 25.62
CA MET A 418 -3.30 -4.25 26.82
C MET A 418 -4.63 -4.88 26.42
N ALA A 419 -4.92 -6.05 26.97
CA ALA A 419 -6.22 -6.68 26.82
C ALA A 419 -7.26 -5.59 27.13
N ALA A 420 -8.20 -5.38 26.21
CA ALA A 420 -9.31 -4.50 26.44
C ALA A 420 -9.98 -4.99 27.73
N THR A 421 -9.87 -4.23 28.80
CA THR A 421 -10.60 -4.48 30.03
C THR A 421 -12.07 -4.29 29.68
N THR A 422 -12.81 -5.39 29.60
CA THR A 422 -14.27 -5.39 29.50
C THR A 422 -14.79 -4.48 30.62
N PRO A 423 -15.60 -3.44 30.33
CA PRO A 423 -16.17 -2.61 31.38
C PRO A 423 -16.99 -3.54 32.30
N PRO A 424 -16.96 -3.35 33.62
CA PRO A 424 -17.78 -4.14 34.52
C PRO A 424 -19.26 -3.96 34.17
N GLU A 425 -19.96 -5.07 33.95
CA GLU A 425 -21.40 -5.11 33.78
C GLU A 425 -22.05 -4.37 34.97
N ARG A 426 -22.73 -3.28 34.67
CA ARG A 426 -23.57 -2.61 35.66
C ARG A 426 -24.80 -3.49 35.87
N HIS A 427 -24.80 -4.27 36.94
CA HIS A 427 -26.02 -4.87 37.43
C HIS A 427 -27.03 -3.76 37.81
N ARG A 428 -28.18 -3.79 37.16
CA ARG A 428 -29.40 -3.04 37.60
C ARG A 428 -30.21 -3.91 38.56
#